data_a6a29974e6db5b9b58f768f32aae3615
#
_entry.id   a6a29974e6db5b9b58f768f32aae3615
#
_cell.length_a   1.000
_cell.length_b   1.000
_cell.length_c   1.000
_cell.angle_alpha   90.00
_cell.angle_beta   90.00
_cell.angle_gamma   90.00
#
_symmetry.space_group_name_H-M   'P 1'
#
loop_
_entity.id
_entity.type
_entity.pdbx_description
1 polymer ?
#
loop_
_entity_poly.entity_id
_entity_poly.type
_entity_poly.pdbx_seq_one_letter_code
_entity_poly.pdbx_strand_id
1 'polypeptide(L)'
;MTQKIINNTLADDRVKENYIFISDIHGNHETLGLIEQAKKDFPYAQLVTGGDYIDGRDSVKEVLDYLIEQKSEGAIVLLGNHEQMLLNYANECEHQDGIWFFNSGRDTLRQLLGEVATPEELRASRYYRFLTGCPIMYETPNIVFVHGGVRPDEKYNDPATYNSVDHGFKIDYDFYRIWARERFWYSDTLNKKIAHNKTKKTIVVGHTPTCVLEGVFDDGRLMNRLSPDHCIVRKMQYPGEPARIFTDGGSHSDPLIYPHNDGNVVVLDGKGDVVKVYNYNDPQGTEVEE
;
A
#
# COMPACT_ATOMS: atom_id res chain seq x y z
N MET A 1 -16.12 -6.48 20.02
CA MET A 1 -14.79 -6.14 20.57
C MET A 1 -14.29 -4.90 19.84
N THR A 2 -13.57 -4.06 20.53
CA THR A 2 -13.17 -2.74 20.02
C THR A 2 -11.92 -2.90 19.17
N GLN A 3 -11.86 -2.25 18.01
CA GLN A 3 -10.62 -2.09 17.25
C GLN A 3 -9.56 -1.46 18.17
N LYS A 4 -8.33 -1.97 18.11
CA LYS A 4 -7.24 -1.51 18.96
C LYS A 4 -6.00 -1.30 18.12
N ILE A 5 -5.38 -0.12 18.26
CA ILE A 5 -4.08 0.17 17.63
C ILE A 5 -2.98 -0.19 18.65
N ILE A 6 -2.11 -1.11 18.27
CA ILE A 6 -0.92 -1.49 19.02
C ILE A 6 0.26 -1.50 18.06
N ASN A 7 1.35 -0.84 18.42
CA ASN A 7 2.56 -0.76 17.57
C ASN A 7 2.21 -0.35 16.11
N ASN A 8 1.42 0.71 15.93
CA ASN A 8 0.92 1.19 14.64
C ASN A 8 0.14 0.16 13.82
N THR A 9 -0.34 -0.91 14.45
CA THR A 9 -1.22 -1.91 13.86
C THR A 9 -2.64 -1.72 14.35
N LEU A 10 -3.59 -1.61 13.43
CA LEU A 10 -5.01 -1.71 13.72
C LEU A 10 -5.44 -3.16 13.56
N ALA A 11 -5.82 -3.83 14.64
CA ALA A 11 -6.32 -5.19 14.60
C ALA A 11 -7.86 -5.22 14.72
N ASP A 12 -8.50 -6.06 13.92
CA ASP A 12 -9.93 -6.33 13.98
C ASP A 12 -10.16 -7.85 13.98
N ASP A 13 -10.80 -8.35 15.03
CA ASP A 13 -11.12 -9.78 15.16
C ASP A 13 -12.33 -10.21 14.31
N ARG A 14 -12.95 -9.27 13.60
CA ARG A 14 -14.09 -9.55 12.72
C ARG A 14 -13.60 -9.80 11.30
N VAL A 15 -14.18 -10.78 10.64
CA VAL A 15 -14.04 -11.02 9.22
C VAL A 15 -15.20 -10.33 8.52
N LYS A 16 -14.90 -9.46 7.56
CA LYS A 16 -15.90 -8.91 6.65
C LYS A 16 -16.12 -9.86 5.49
N GLU A 17 -17.28 -9.77 4.85
CA GLU A 17 -17.56 -10.55 3.66
C GLU A 17 -16.58 -10.21 2.54
N ASN A 18 -16.37 -8.91 2.30
CA ASN A 18 -15.43 -8.43 1.32
C ASN A 18 -14.62 -7.23 1.84
N TYR A 19 -13.44 -7.05 1.25
CA TYR A 19 -12.56 -5.89 1.42
C TYR A 19 -12.26 -5.29 0.05
N ILE A 20 -12.37 -3.96 -0.05
CA ILE A 20 -11.87 -3.21 -1.21
C ILE A 20 -10.51 -2.65 -0.81
N PHE A 21 -9.47 -2.97 -1.56
CA PHE A 21 -8.12 -2.49 -1.30
C PHE A 21 -7.55 -1.71 -2.48
N ILE A 22 -6.88 -0.61 -2.17
CA ILE A 22 -6.11 0.19 -3.11
C ILE A 22 -4.90 0.79 -2.41
N SER A 23 -3.81 0.98 -3.15
CA SER A 23 -2.56 1.56 -2.71
C SER A 23 -1.95 2.39 -3.84
N ASP A 24 -0.97 3.24 -3.52
CA ASP A 24 -0.14 3.94 -4.51
C ASP A 24 -0.95 4.81 -5.49
N ILE A 25 -1.83 5.66 -4.94
CA ILE A 25 -2.70 6.57 -5.71
C ILE A 25 -1.88 7.72 -6.31
N HIS A 26 -0.88 8.24 -5.58
CA HIS A 26 0.04 9.28 -6.03
C HIS A 26 -0.62 10.50 -6.70
N GLY A 27 -1.67 11.04 -6.06
CA GLY A 27 -2.38 12.20 -6.58
C GLY A 27 -3.17 11.95 -7.86
N ASN A 28 -3.46 10.70 -8.22
CA ASN A 28 -4.27 10.35 -9.37
C ASN A 28 -5.76 10.31 -8.99
N HIS A 29 -6.53 11.36 -9.34
CA HIS A 29 -7.96 11.44 -9.01
C HIS A 29 -8.82 10.46 -9.81
N GLU A 30 -8.37 10.00 -10.98
CA GLU A 30 -9.13 9.03 -11.79
C GLU A 30 -9.33 7.71 -11.04
N THR A 31 -8.37 7.36 -10.18
CA THR A 31 -8.44 6.19 -9.32
C THR A 31 -9.61 6.25 -8.31
N LEU A 32 -10.03 7.46 -7.91
CA LEU A 32 -11.17 7.62 -6.99
C LEU A 32 -12.47 7.10 -7.62
N GLY A 33 -12.63 7.26 -8.94
CA GLY A 33 -13.77 6.70 -9.68
C GLY A 33 -13.84 5.17 -9.65
N LEU A 34 -12.67 4.50 -9.66
CA LEU A 34 -12.58 3.04 -9.52
C LEU A 34 -12.98 2.58 -8.11
N ILE A 35 -12.59 3.33 -7.07
CA ILE A 35 -13.03 3.04 -5.70
C ILE A 35 -14.55 3.14 -5.59
N GLU A 36 -15.14 4.21 -6.13
CA GLU A 36 -16.60 4.39 -6.08
C GLU A 36 -17.35 3.32 -6.88
N GLN A 37 -16.79 2.86 -8.02
CA GLN A 37 -17.36 1.73 -8.76
C GLN A 37 -17.30 0.45 -7.94
N ALA A 38 -16.18 0.14 -7.32
CA ALA A 38 -16.04 -1.03 -6.46
C ALA A 38 -16.99 -0.97 -5.24
N LYS A 39 -17.15 0.20 -4.61
CA LYS A 39 -18.11 0.40 -3.50
C LYS A 39 -19.55 0.19 -3.95
N LYS A 40 -19.89 0.59 -5.18
CA LYS A 40 -21.21 0.36 -5.75
C LYS A 40 -21.51 -1.12 -5.97
N ASP A 41 -20.52 -1.87 -6.47
CA ASP A 41 -20.67 -3.30 -6.73
C ASP A 41 -20.62 -4.11 -5.42
N PHE A 42 -19.86 -3.65 -4.42
CA PHE A 42 -19.67 -4.28 -3.10
C PHE A 42 -20.03 -3.33 -1.95
N PRO A 43 -21.31 -2.98 -1.77
CA PRO A 43 -21.73 -1.89 -0.86
C PRO A 43 -21.48 -2.16 0.63
N TYR A 44 -21.21 -3.39 1.02
CA TYR A 44 -20.91 -3.78 2.40
C TYR A 44 -19.44 -4.11 2.64
N ALA A 45 -18.61 -3.96 1.61
CA ALA A 45 -17.18 -4.21 1.74
C ALA A 45 -16.51 -3.16 2.64
N GLN A 46 -15.49 -3.58 3.38
CA GLN A 46 -14.63 -2.67 4.11
C GLN A 46 -13.61 -2.05 3.15
N LEU A 47 -13.66 -0.72 2.98
CA LEU A 47 -12.60 -0.01 2.25
C LEU A 47 -11.33 0.04 3.10
N VAL A 48 -10.22 -0.37 2.52
CA VAL A 48 -8.86 -0.31 3.08
C VAL A 48 -7.96 0.35 2.04
N THR A 49 -7.24 1.40 2.41
CA THR A 49 -6.27 2.04 1.53
C THR A 49 -4.86 1.89 2.07
N GLY A 50 -3.91 1.55 1.20
CA GLY A 50 -2.61 0.98 1.55
C GLY A 50 -1.43 1.95 1.58
N GLY A 51 -1.66 3.27 1.54
CA GLY A 51 -0.58 4.27 1.54
C GLY A 51 -0.21 4.79 0.16
N ASP A 52 0.72 5.74 0.13
CA ASP A 52 1.24 6.44 -1.04
C ASP A 52 0.13 7.16 -1.83
N TYR A 53 -0.53 8.10 -1.15
CA TYR A 53 -1.60 8.93 -1.71
C TYR A 53 -1.09 10.19 -2.37
N ILE A 54 0.08 10.68 -1.90
CA ILE A 54 0.72 11.94 -2.24
C ILE A 54 1.89 11.73 -3.20
N ASP A 55 2.43 12.84 -3.67
CA ASP A 55 3.52 12.91 -4.63
C ASP A 55 3.16 12.31 -6.01
N GLY A 56 3.78 12.78 -7.05
CA GLY A 56 3.58 12.28 -8.41
C GLY A 56 2.63 13.12 -9.25
N ARG A 57 1.30 13.02 -9.11
CA ARG A 57 0.34 13.71 -9.97
C ARG A 57 -0.27 14.96 -9.31
N ASP A 58 -1.12 15.69 -10.07
CA ASP A 58 -1.57 17.04 -9.72
C ASP A 58 -2.82 17.11 -8.84
N SER A 59 -3.38 15.99 -8.38
CA SER A 59 -4.61 15.95 -7.59
C SER A 59 -4.43 15.45 -6.17
N VAL A 60 -3.24 15.68 -5.58
CA VAL A 60 -2.91 15.27 -4.19
C VAL A 60 -3.94 15.79 -3.19
N LYS A 61 -4.32 17.07 -3.33
CA LYS A 61 -5.31 17.67 -2.44
C LYS A 61 -6.67 16.99 -2.53
N GLU A 62 -7.15 16.72 -3.71
CA GLU A 62 -8.42 16.04 -3.97
C GLU A 62 -8.42 14.63 -3.39
N VAL A 63 -7.33 13.88 -3.61
CA VAL A 63 -7.15 12.52 -3.07
C VAL A 63 -7.17 12.53 -1.55
N LEU A 64 -6.41 13.43 -0.90
CA LEU A 64 -6.42 13.49 0.57
C LEU A 64 -7.76 13.95 1.15
N ASP A 65 -8.44 14.89 0.48
CA ASP A 65 -9.78 15.35 0.90
C ASP A 65 -10.79 14.20 0.84
N TYR A 66 -10.78 13.43 -0.24
CA TYR A 66 -11.57 12.22 -0.38
C TYR A 66 -11.27 11.20 0.72
N LEU A 67 -10.01 10.89 0.99
CA LEU A 67 -9.62 9.92 2.02
C LEU A 67 -9.98 10.37 3.45
N ILE A 68 -9.94 11.66 3.73
CA ILE A 68 -10.43 12.23 5.01
C ILE A 68 -11.92 11.93 5.16
N GLU A 69 -12.71 12.12 4.10
CA GLU A 69 -14.14 11.80 4.10
C GLU A 69 -14.37 10.31 4.28
N GLN A 70 -13.71 9.46 3.47
CA GLN A 70 -13.83 8.01 3.56
C GLN A 70 -13.46 7.48 4.95
N LYS A 71 -12.41 8.02 5.59
CA LYS A 71 -12.05 7.64 6.95
C LYS A 71 -13.14 8.01 7.96
N SER A 72 -13.82 9.13 7.77
CA SER A 72 -14.96 9.53 8.61
C SER A 72 -16.17 8.60 8.47
N GLU A 73 -16.30 7.93 7.31
CA GLU A 73 -17.30 6.91 6.99
C GLU A 73 -16.90 5.50 7.44
N GLY A 74 -15.69 5.33 7.96
CA GLY A 74 -15.21 4.05 8.51
C GLY A 74 -14.19 3.31 7.65
N ALA A 75 -13.67 3.92 6.58
CA ALA A 75 -12.56 3.35 5.84
C ALA A 75 -11.29 3.25 6.71
N ILE A 76 -10.50 2.23 6.46
CA ILE A 76 -9.17 2.04 7.04
C ILE A 76 -8.15 2.66 6.10
N VAL A 77 -7.47 3.70 6.56
CA VAL A 77 -6.45 4.42 5.78
C VAL A 77 -5.10 4.18 6.41
N LEU A 78 -4.20 3.52 5.69
CA LEU A 78 -2.85 3.19 6.15
C LEU A 78 -1.84 4.24 5.68
N LEU A 79 -0.66 4.28 6.30
CA LEU A 79 0.47 5.10 5.86
C LEU A 79 1.36 4.33 4.89
N GLY A 80 1.80 5.01 3.83
CA GLY A 80 2.91 4.60 2.98
C GLY A 80 4.20 5.37 3.28
N ASN A 81 5.25 5.10 2.50
CA ASN A 81 6.53 5.77 2.69
C ASN A 81 6.50 7.23 2.25
N HIS A 82 5.66 7.61 1.30
CA HIS A 82 5.51 9.01 0.89
C HIS A 82 4.87 9.85 2.00
N GLU A 83 3.85 9.36 2.67
CA GLU A 83 3.30 10.03 3.85
C GLU A 83 4.30 10.09 5.00
N GLN A 84 5.12 9.03 5.18
CA GLN A 84 6.18 9.06 6.19
C GLN A 84 7.23 10.13 5.89
N MET A 85 7.61 10.32 4.61
CA MET A 85 8.53 11.39 4.21
C MET A 85 7.95 12.78 4.49
N LEU A 86 6.66 13.00 4.19
CA LEU A 86 5.95 14.24 4.54
C LEU A 86 5.95 14.49 6.05
N LEU A 87 5.64 13.47 6.86
CA LEU A 87 5.64 13.60 8.31
C LEU A 87 7.03 13.87 8.87
N ASN A 88 8.07 13.26 8.31
CA ASN A 88 9.46 13.51 8.67
C ASN A 88 9.87 14.95 8.36
N TYR A 89 9.51 15.47 7.18
CA TYR A 89 9.72 16.86 6.83
C TYR A 89 8.98 17.80 7.79
N ALA A 90 7.70 17.55 8.04
CA ALA A 90 6.90 18.34 8.96
C ALA A 90 7.52 18.38 10.38
N ASN A 91 8.13 17.30 10.83
CA ASN A 91 8.78 17.18 12.14
C ASN A 91 10.26 17.60 12.12
N GLU A 92 10.74 18.17 11.02
CA GLU A 92 12.12 18.67 10.86
C GLU A 92 13.18 17.61 11.17
N CYS A 93 12.92 16.34 10.79
CA CYS A 93 13.88 15.25 10.91
C CYS A 93 15.08 15.52 10.02
N GLU A 94 16.30 15.32 10.55
CA GLU A 94 17.55 15.63 9.84
C GLU A 94 17.62 14.93 8.46
N HIS A 95 18.02 15.67 7.44
CA HIS A 95 18.22 15.22 6.05
C HIS A 95 17.00 14.64 5.32
N GLN A 96 15.80 14.75 5.86
CA GLN A 96 14.60 14.17 5.25
C GLN A 96 13.96 15.07 4.18
N ASP A 97 14.17 16.37 4.25
CA ASP A 97 13.70 17.33 3.26
C ASP A 97 14.23 17.01 1.84
N GLY A 98 15.53 16.74 1.71
CA GLY A 98 16.15 16.39 0.42
C GLY A 98 15.57 15.10 -0.17
N ILE A 99 15.33 14.08 0.65
CA ILE A 99 14.75 12.82 0.21
C ILE A 99 13.33 13.01 -0.31
N TRP A 100 12.49 13.71 0.46
CA TRP A 100 11.10 13.93 0.07
C TRP A 100 10.97 14.85 -1.15
N PHE A 101 11.77 15.91 -1.22
CA PHE A 101 11.74 16.84 -2.35
C PHE A 101 12.22 16.20 -3.65
N PHE A 102 13.13 15.23 -3.58
CA PHE A 102 13.48 14.40 -4.73
C PHE A 102 12.32 13.54 -5.24
N ASN A 103 11.39 13.21 -4.35
CA ASN A 103 10.19 12.42 -4.63
C ASN A 103 8.92 13.28 -4.81
N SER A 104 9.04 14.47 -5.42
CA SER A 104 7.91 15.39 -5.71
C SER A 104 7.26 16.06 -4.50
N GLY A 105 7.89 16.03 -3.31
CA GLY A 105 7.34 16.63 -2.10
C GLY A 105 7.08 18.13 -2.18
N ARG A 106 7.83 18.88 -3.02
CA ARG A 106 7.55 20.31 -3.26
C ARG A 106 6.23 20.55 -3.96
N ASP A 107 5.90 19.70 -4.92
CA ASP A 107 4.63 19.78 -5.64
C ASP A 107 3.46 19.40 -4.72
N THR A 108 3.64 18.42 -3.86
CA THR A 108 2.69 18.08 -2.80
C THR A 108 2.44 19.27 -1.88
N LEU A 109 3.49 19.92 -1.35
CA LEU A 109 3.33 21.11 -0.49
C LEU A 109 2.56 22.22 -1.20
N ARG A 110 2.92 22.50 -2.45
CA ARG A 110 2.26 23.53 -3.26
C ARG A 110 0.77 23.23 -3.44
N GLN A 111 0.41 22.00 -3.72
CA GLN A 111 -0.99 21.58 -3.89
C GLN A 111 -1.78 21.68 -2.59
N LEU A 112 -1.17 21.36 -1.46
CA LEU A 112 -1.86 21.32 -0.17
C LEU A 112 -1.97 22.70 0.50
N LEU A 113 -0.92 23.53 0.42
CA LEU A 113 -0.75 24.72 1.25
C LEU A 113 -0.34 25.98 0.46
N GLY A 114 0.06 25.85 -0.81
CA GLY A 114 0.53 26.96 -1.65
C GLY A 114 2.06 27.01 -1.81
N GLU A 115 2.53 27.99 -2.57
CA GLU A 115 3.91 28.04 -3.14
C GLU A 115 5.05 28.02 -2.11
N VAL A 116 4.85 28.53 -0.92
CA VAL A 116 5.90 28.65 0.11
C VAL A 116 5.36 28.18 1.45
N ALA A 117 5.19 26.86 1.59
CA ALA A 117 4.76 26.28 2.84
C ALA A 117 5.94 25.82 3.70
N THR A 118 5.89 26.17 4.98
CA THR A 118 6.88 25.78 5.99
C THR A 118 6.48 24.48 6.69
N PRO A 119 7.44 23.78 7.36
CA PRO A 119 7.12 22.65 8.22
C PRO A 119 6.07 22.98 9.30
N GLU A 120 6.13 24.20 9.85
CA GLU A 120 5.18 24.65 10.87
C GLU A 120 3.75 24.79 10.31
N GLU A 121 3.58 25.38 9.14
CA GLU A 121 2.28 25.47 8.46
C GLU A 121 1.72 24.10 8.12
N LEU A 122 2.60 23.18 7.68
CA LEU A 122 2.21 21.80 7.42
C LEU A 122 1.71 21.11 8.70
N ARG A 123 2.43 21.26 9.83
CA ARG A 123 2.01 20.72 11.13
C ARG A 123 0.66 21.29 11.59
N ALA A 124 0.37 22.55 11.28
CA ALA A 124 -0.92 23.19 11.62
C ALA A 124 -2.07 22.71 10.72
N SER A 125 -1.79 22.08 9.60
CA SER A 125 -2.77 21.67 8.59
C SER A 125 -3.66 20.52 9.05
N ARG A 126 -4.82 20.37 8.38
CA ARG A 126 -5.69 19.21 8.56
C ARG A 126 -5.06 17.93 8.01
N TYR A 127 -4.21 18.04 7.01
CA TYR A 127 -3.54 16.91 6.36
C TYR A 127 -2.55 16.23 7.30
N TYR A 128 -1.71 17.00 7.97
CA TYR A 128 -0.80 16.49 8.99
C TYR A 128 -1.56 15.75 10.11
N ARG A 129 -2.63 16.36 10.63
CA ARG A 129 -3.45 15.72 11.68
C ARG A 129 -4.12 14.44 11.19
N PHE A 130 -4.57 14.41 9.95
CA PHE A 130 -5.14 13.21 9.33
C PHE A 130 -4.11 12.09 9.24
N LEU A 131 -2.93 12.37 8.66
CA LEU A 131 -1.88 11.39 8.43
C LEU A 131 -1.28 10.84 9.74
N THR A 132 -1.04 11.69 10.74
CA THR A 132 -0.55 11.24 12.05
C THR A 132 -1.52 10.29 12.77
N GLY A 133 -2.80 10.31 12.41
CA GLY A 133 -3.82 9.40 12.93
C GLY A 133 -4.02 8.12 12.11
N CYS A 134 -3.18 7.85 11.10
CA CYS A 134 -3.27 6.65 10.28
C CYS A 134 -2.34 5.55 10.82
N PRO A 135 -2.83 4.30 10.95
CA PRO A 135 -1.98 3.16 11.27
C PRO A 135 -1.10 2.78 10.07
N ILE A 136 -0.05 1.99 10.32
CA ILE A 136 0.85 1.48 9.28
C ILE A 136 0.35 0.15 8.72
N MET A 137 -0.39 -0.61 9.51
CA MET A 137 -0.87 -1.94 9.16
C MET A 137 -2.29 -2.15 9.67
N TYR A 138 -3.09 -2.87 8.89
CA TYR A 138 -4.41 -3.37 9.31
C TYR A 138 -4.41 -4.88 9.24
N GLU A 139 -4.84 -5.52 10.31
CA GLU A 139 -4.81 -6.97 10.47
C GLU A 139 -6.20 -7.50 10.81
N THR A 140 -6.61 -8.55 10.10
CA THR A 140 -7.81 -9.36 10.36
C THR A 140 -7.41 -10.78 10.71
N PRO A 141 -8.35 -11.69 11.05
CA PRO A 141 -8.02 -13.09 11.25
C PRO A 141 -7.31 -13.75 10.07
N ASN A 142 -7.63 -13.36 8.83
CA ASN A 142 -7.18 -14.04 7.61
C ASN A 142 -6.25 -13.18 6.74
N ILE A 143 -6.24 -11.86 6.91
CA ILE A 143 -5.57 -10.93 5.99
C ILE A 143 -4.73 -9.93 6.77
N VAL A 144 -3.56 -9.60 6.23
CA VAL A 144 -2.72 -8.47 6.62
C VAL A 144 -2.68 -7.49 5.46
N PHE A 145 -3.11 -6.24 5.70
CA PHE A 145 -2.96 -5.13 4.79
C PHE A 145 -1.84 -4.23 5.28
N VAL A 146 -0.86 -3.97 4.43
CA VAL A 146 0.33 -3.19 4.77
C VAL A 146 0.91 -2.58 3.51
N HIS A 147 1.61 -1.44 3.59
CA HIS A 147 2.14 -0.78 2.41
C HIS A 147 3.28 -1.57 1.74
N GLY A 148 4.43 -1.74 2.40
CA GLY A 148 5.62 -2.37 1.79
C GLY A 148 5.70 -3.87 2.02
N GLY A 149 5.36 -4.35 3.22
CA GLY A 149 5.40 -5.78 3.54
C GLY A 149 5.56 -6.07 5.02
N VAL A 150 5.53 -7.35 5.34
CA VAL A 150 5.90 -7.88 6.67
C VAL A 150 6.85 -9.04 6.47
N ARG A 151 7.67 -9.33 7.49
CA ARG A 151 8.46 -10.57 7.44
C ARG A 151 7.50 -11.75 7.30
N PRO A 152 7.68 -12.59 6.28
CA PRO A 152 6.75 -13.69 6.01
C PRO A 152 6.96 -14.88 6.97
N ASP A 153 7.24 -14.63 8.24
CA ASP A 153 7.42 -15.63 9.29
C ASP A 153 6.34 -15.53 10.38
N GLU A 154 6.28 -16.50 11.28
CA GLU A 154 5.26 -16.56 12.33
C GLU A 154 5.32 -15.39 13.34
N LYS A 155 6.46 -14.70 13.41
CA LYS A 155 6.70 -13.57 14.31
C LYS A 155 6.63 -12.22 13.60
N TYR A 156 5.97 -12.15 12.45
CA TYR A 156 5.87 -10.94 11.66
C TYR A 156 5.32 -9.72 12.42
N ASN A 157 4.60 -9.94 13.49
CA ASN A 157 3.98 -8.91 14.32
C ASN A 157 4.74 -8.62 15.63
N ASP A 158 5.93 -9.19 15.81
CA ASP A 158 6.79 -8.94 16.96
C ASP A 158 7.91 -7.94 16.59
N PRO A 159 7.85 -6.68 17.08
CA PRO A 159 8.85 -5.66 16.76
C PRO A 159 10.29 -6.08 17.10
N ALA A 160 10.48 -6.94 18.09
CA ALA A 160 11.81 -7.39 18.50
C ALA A 160 12.53 -8.22 17.43
N THR A 161 11.80 -8.77 16.46
CA THR A 161 12.37 -9.58 15.37
C THR A 161 12.93 -8.77 14.21
N TYR A 162 12.67 -7.46 14.17
CA TYR A 162 13.03 -6.57 13.05
C TYR A 162 14.32 -5.77 13.24
N ASN A 163 14.93 -5.80 14.40
CA ASN A 163 16.16 -5.06 14.66
C ASN A 163 17.35 -5.64 13.88
N SER A 164 17.46 -5.31 12.62
CA SER A 164 18.57 -5.64 11.75
C SER A 164 19.21 -4.38 11.16
N VAL A 165 20.49 -4.47 10.80
CA VAL A 165 21.18 -3.42 10.05
C VAL A 165 21.57 -4.01 8.72
N ASP A 166 21.19 -3.33 7.62
CA ASP A 166 21.59 -3.72 6.30
C ASP A 166 22.21 -2.54 5.56
N HIS A 167 23.40 -2.76 4.99
CA HIS A 167 24.19 -1.72 4.31
C HIS A 167 24.29 -0.40 5.10
N GLY A 168 24.32 -0.47 6.44
CA GLY A 168 24.41 0.70 7.31
C GLY A 168 23.06 1.33 7.70
N PHE A 169 21.94 0.85 7.15
CA PHE A 169 20.60 1.31 7.51
C PHE A 169 19.98 0.40 8.56
N LYS A 170 19.39 1.01 9.58
CA LYS A 170 18.60 0.29 10.57
C LYS A 170 17.27 -0.10 9.93
N ILE A 171 17.00 -1.41 9.88
CA ILE A 171 15.71 -1.94 9.43
C ILE A 171 14.95 -2.33 10.68
N ASP A 172 14.14 -1.39 11.16
CA ASP A 172 13.22 -1.65 12.24
C ASP A 172 11.85 -2.10 11.73
N TYR A 173 10.97 -2.35 12.66
CA TYR A 173 9.64 -2.88 12.41
C TYR A 173 8.81 -1.98 11.50
N ASP A 174 8.75 -0.66 11.77
CA ASP A 174 7.95 0.27 11.00
C ASP A 174 8.58 0.55 9.64
N PHE A 175 9.90 0.69 9.58
CA PHE A 175 10.62 0.84 8.32
C PHE A 175 10.36 -0.34 7.39
N TYR A 176 10.42 -1.58 7.88
CA TYR A 176 10.14 -2.76 7.05
C TYR A 176 8.74 -2.73 6.47
N ARG A 177 7.73 -2.40 7.28
CA ARG A 177 6.33 -2.38 6.85
C ARG A 177 6.03 -1.34 5.77
N ILE A 178 6.80 -0.26 5.72
CA ILE A 178 6.60 0.85 4.79
C ILE A 178 7.53 0.77 3.57
N TRP A 179 8.75 0.24 3.73
CA TRP A 179 9.82 0.34 2.73
C TRP A 179 10.27 -1.01 2.17
N ALA A 180 9.75 -2.14 2.63
CA ALA A 180 10.24 -3.43 2.16
C ALA A 180 9.89 -3.65 0.68
N ARG A 181 10.90 -4.03 -0.09
CA ARG A 181 10.78 -4.49 -1.48
C ARG A 181 11.26 -5.94 -1.56
N GLU A 182 12.41 -6.22 -2.17
CA GLU A 182 12.96 -7.57 -2.37
C GLU A 182 13.02 -8.42 -1.09
N ARG A 183 13.24 -7.81 0.07
CA ARG A 183 13.25 -8.50 1.37
C ARG A 183 11.90 -9.09 1.76
N PHE A 184 10.82 -8.61 1.18
CA PHE A 184 9.48 -9.15 1.43
C PHE A 184 9.30 -10.50 0.75
N TRP A 185 9.97 -10.74 -0.38
CA TRP A 185 9.86 -12.01 -1.10
C TRP A 185 11.14 -12.85 -1.13
N TYR A 186 12.29 -12.28 -0.79
CA TYR A 186 13.52 -13.03 -0.62
C TYR A 186 13.96 -13.08 0.84
N SER A 187 14.28 -14.28 1.33
CA SER A 187 14.97 -14.48 2.63
C SER A 187 16.48 -14.23 2.53
N ASP A 188 17.02 -14.30 1.31
CA ASP A 188 18.39 -13.95 0.96
C ASP A 188 18.34 -13.25 -0.41
N THR A 189 18.50 -11.94 -0.42
CA THR A 189 18.41 -11.11 -1.61
C THR A 189 19.58 -11.31 -2.59
N LEU A 190 20.76 -11.64 -2.07
CA LEU A 190 21.94 -11.87 -2.89
C LEU A 190 21.81 -13.17 -3.70
N ASN A 191 21.33 -14.23 -3.07
CA ASN A 191 21.15 -15.53 -3.70
C ASN A 191 19.72 -15.73 -4.23
N LYS A 192 18.86 -14.71 -4.17
CA LYS A 192 17.45 -14.74 -4.59
C LYS A 192 16.67 -15.93 -4.01
N LYS A 193 16.97 -16.27 -2.76
CA LYS A 193 16.29 -17.35 -2.06
C LYS A 193 14.91 -16.87 -1.58
N ILE A 194 13.87 -17.52 -2.07
CA ILE A 194 12.49 -17.18 -1.72
C ILE A 194 12.22 -17.30 -0.21
N ALA A 195 11.47 -16.33 0.30
CA ALA A 195 10.88 -16.38 1.62
C ALA A 195 9.46 -16.98 1.53
N HIS A 196 9.21 -18.08 2.22
CA HIS A 196 7.87 -18.69 2.30
C HIS A 196 6.96 -17.96 3.28
N ASN A 197 5.69 -17.77 2.91
CA ASN A 197 4.72 -17.13 3.79
C ASN A 197 4.26 -18.07 4.92
N LYS A 198 4.79 -17.84 6.13
CA LYS A 198 4.47 -18.61 7.34
C LYS A 198 3.52 -17.86 8.28
N THR A 199 2.99 -16.72 7.87
CA THR A 199 2.10 -15.91 8.73
C THR A 199 0.72 -16.51 8.94
N LYS A 200 0.34 -17.51 8.15
CA LYS A 200 -0.99 -18.13 8.07
C LYS A 200 -2.09 -17.18 7.57
N LYS A 201 -1.69 -16.04 7.00
CA LYS A 201 -2.60 -15.01 6.48
C LYS A 201 -2.20 -14.61 5.08
N THR A 202 -3.17 -14.26 4.26
CA THR A 202 -2.92 -13.54 3.01
C THR A 202 -2.34 -12.17 3.35
N ILE A 203 -1.28 -11.76 2.65
CA ILE A 203 -0.64 -10.46 2.83
C ILE A 203 -0.89 -9.64 1.57
N VAL A 204 -1.48 -8.45 1.72
CA VAL A 204 -1.82 -7.54 0.62
C VAL A 204 -0.94 -6.30 0.73
N VAL A 205 -0.21 -5.98 -0.35
CA VAL A 205 0.78 -4.89 -0.38
C VAL A 205 0.68 -4.04 -1.64
N GLY A 206 1.18 -2.80 -1.52
CA GLY A 206 1.50 -1.89 -2.61
C GLY A 206 3.00 -1.70 -2.79
N HIS A 207 3.44 -0.43 -2.87
CA HIS A 207 4.83 0.06 -2.79
C HIS A 207 5.76 -0.40 -3.92
N THR A 208 5.67 -1.63 -4.34
CA THR A 208 6.53 -2.15 -5.41
C THR A 208 5.69 -2.31 -6.66
N PRO A 209 5.92 -1.46 -7.70
CA PRO A 209 5.18 -1.55 -8.94
C PRO A 209 5.23 -2.96 -9.52
N THR A 210 4.08 -3.51 -9.85
CA THR A 210 3.97 -4.91 -10.29
C THR A 210 4.69 -5.18 -11.61
N CYS A 211 4.93 -4.15 -12.43
CA CYS A 211 5.73 -4.25 -13.63
C CYS A 211 7.20 -4.64 -13.37
N VAL A 212 7.77 -4.23 -12.22
CA VAL A 212 9.16 -4.59 -11.87
C VAL A 212 9.28 -6.00 -11.26
N LEU A 213 8.15 -6.62 -10.96
CA LEU A 213 8.13 -8.01 -10.48
C LEU A 213 8.14 -9.02 -11.63
N GLU A 214 8.06 -8.57 -12.88
CA GLU A 214 8.12 -9.44 -14.05
C GLU A 214 9.47 -10.13 -14.13
N GLY A 215 9.48 -11.46 -14.25
CA GLY A 215 10.71 -12.27 -14.26
C GLY A 215 11.34 -12.51 -12.87
N VAL A 216 10.90 -11.88 -11.83
CA VAL A 216 11.44 -12.09 -10.45
C VAL A 216 11.13 -13.49 -9.94
N PHE A 217 10.01 -14.08 -10.39
CA PHE A 217 9.53 -15.39 -9.97
C PHE A 217 9.34 -16.36 -11.14
N ASP A 218 10.19 -16.24 -12.15
CA ASP A 218 10.06 -16.93 -13.43
C ASP A 218 10.49 -18.41 -13.38
N ASP A 219 10.28 -19.06 -12.24
CA ASP A 219 10.38 -20.50 -12.15
C ASP A 219 9.10 -21.23 -12.63
N GLY A 220 8.17 -20.47 -13.24
CA GLY A 220 6.94 -20.95 -13.85
C GLY A 220 5.86 -21.42 -12.86
N ARG A 221 6.08 -21.29 -11.54
CA ARG A 221 5.20 -21.84 -10.51
C ARG A 221 4.47 -20.80 -9.68
N LEU A 222 4.76 -19.50 -9.84
CA LEU A 222 4.56 -18.60 -8.73
C LEU A 222 3.78 -17.33 -8.98
N MET A 223 3.52 -16.95 -10.22
CA MET A 223 2.80 -15.74 -10.49
C MET A 223 1.64 -15.94 -11.43
N ASN A 224 0.47 -15.97 -10.85
CA ASN A 224 -0.73 -15.76 -11.61
C ASN A 224 -0.93 -14.27 -11.83
N ARG A 225 -1.08 -13.87 -13.09
CA ARG A 225 -1.66 -12.60 -13.46
C ARG A 225 -3.14 -12.67 -13.14
N LEU A 226 -3.60 -11.78 -12.27
CA LEU A 226 -5.01 -11.70 -11.92
C LEU A 226 -5.77 -10.73 -12.83
N SER A 227 -5.06 -10.04 -13.73
CA SER A 227 -5.69 -9.28 -14.81
C SER A 227 -4.92 -9.49 -16.12
N PRO A 228 -5.60 -9.47 -17.29
CA PRO A 228 -4.98 -9.78 -18.58
C PRO A 228 -4.01 -8.72 -19.07
N ASP A 229 -4.08 -7.49 -18.59
CA ASP A 229 -3.35 -6.34 -19.07
C ASP A 229 -2.30 -5.80 -18.09
N HIS A 230 -1.58 -4.79 -18.47
CA HIS A 230 -0.30 -4.33 -17.95
C HIS A 230 -0.30 -3.81 -16.51
N CYS A 231 -1.39 -3.25 -16.02
CA CYS A 231 -1.58 -2.90 -14.60
C CYS A 231 -1.99 -4.13 -13.80
N ILE A 232 -1.03 -4.94 -13.49
CA ILE A 232 -1.33 -6.29 -13.13
C ILE A 232 -1.24 -6.46 -11.62
N VAL A 233 -2.34 -6.87 -11.02
CA VAL A 233 -2.30 -7.45 -9.69
C VAL A 233 -1.58 -8.80 -9.78
N ARG A 234 -0.59 -8.99 -8.91
CA ARG A 234 0.21 -10.22 -8.87
C ARG A 234 -0.10 -11.02 -7.63
N LYS A 235 -0.31 -12.31 -7.80
CA LYS A 235 -0.47 -13.26 -6.69
C LYS A 235 0.76 -14.17 -6.64
N MET A 236 1.45 -14.17 -5.52
CA MET A 236 2.52 -15.10 -5.19
C MET A 236 2.03 -16.10 -4.15
N GLN A 237 2.01 -17.37 -4.50
CA GLN A 237 1.54 -18.42 -3.59
C GLN A 237 2.22 -19.75 -3.89
N TYR A 238 2.90 -20.31 -2.89
CA TYR A 238 3.42 -21.67 -2.94
C TYR A 238 2.40 -22.68 -2.41
N PRO A 239 2.49 -23.95 -2.80
CA PRO A 239 1.59 -24.98 -2.27
C PRO A 239 1.62 -25.04 -0.75
N GLY A 240 0.46 -24.93 -0.13
CA GLY A 240 0.28 -25.05 1.32
C GLY A 240 0.55 -23.77 2.12
N GLU A 241 0.80 -22.65 1.48
CA GLU A 241 0.93 -21.35 2.15
C GLU A 241 -0.13 -20.33 1.71
N PRO A 242 -0.47 -19.33 2.52
CA PRO A 242 -1.34 -18.23 2.11
C PRO A 242 -0.66 -17.34 1.07
N ALA A 243 -1.46 -16.66 0.26
CA ALA A 243 -0.99 -15.77 -0.79
C ALA A 243 -0.29 -14.51 -0.27
N ARG A 244 0.54 -13.91 -1.14
CA ARG A 244 0.95 -12.51 -1.11
C ARG A 244 0.42 -11.84 -2.36
N ILE A 245 -0.33 -10.76 -2.20
CA ILE A 245 -0.98 -10.02 -3.28
C ILE A 245 -0.28 -8.68 -3.43
N PHE A 246 0.23 -8.39 -4.62
CA PHE A 246 0.91 -7.15 -4.98
C PHE A 246 -0.03 -6.34 -5.88
N THR A 247 -0.33 -5.11 -5.50
CA THR A 247 -1.40 -4.32 -6.13
C THR A 247 -0.94 -3.02 -6.76
N ASP A 248 0.28 -2.56 -6.48
CA ASP A 248 0.79 -1.29 -7.01
C ASP A 248 0.86 -1.34 -8.55
N GLY A 249 -0.03 -0.63 -9.22
CA GLY A 249 -0.09 -0.54 -10.68
C GLY A 249 0.95 0.42 -11.26
N GLY A 250 1.71 1.15 -10.42
CA GLY A 250 2.73 2.08 -10.86
C GLY A 250 2.19 3.47 -11.26
N SER A 251 1.14 3.98 -10.61
CA SER A 251 0.55 5.31 -10.90
C SER A 251 1.56 6.45 -10.86
N HIS A 252 2.64 6.30 -10.09
CA HIS A 252 3.74 7.24 -9.98
C HIS A 252 4.73 7.17 -11.15
N SER A 253 4.71 6.08 -11.90
CA SER A 253 5.68 5.83 -12.97
C SER A 253 5.42 6.69 -14.20
N ASP A 254 6.50 7.03 -14.93
CA ASP A 254 6.40 7.79 -16.16
C ASP A 254 5.56 7.04 -17.21
N PRO A 255 4.43 7.60 -17.69
CA PRO A 255 3.57 6.95 -18.66
C PRO A 255 4.22 6.74 -20.03
N LEU A 256 5.33 7.41 -20.33
CA LEU A 256 6.11 7.16 -21.55
C LEU A 256 6.92 5.87 -21.45
N ILE A 257 7.34 5.50 -20.23
CA ILE A 257 8.11 4.27 -19.97
C ILE A 257 7.13 3.11 -19.67
N TYR A 258 6.08 3.41 -18.95
CA TYR A 258 5.08 2.44 -18.50
C TYR A 258 3.66 2.89 -18.90
N PRO A 259 3.32 2.82 -20.20
CA PRO A 259 2.08 3.44 -20.74
C PRO A 259 0.78 2.83 -20.21
N HIS A 260 0.86 1.73 -19.50
CA HIS A 260 -0.29 1.04 -18.92
C HIS A 260 -0.25 1.01 -17.39
N ASN A 261 0.64 1.79 -16.78
CA ASN A 261 0.72 1.88 -15.33
C ASN A 261 -0.39 2.77 -14.80
N ASP A 262 -1.18 2.21 -13.88
CA ASP A 262 -2.34 2.87 -13.30
C ASP A 262 -2.66 2.32 -11.91
N GLY A 263 -3.65 2.92 -11.26
CA GLY A 263 -4.15 2.41 -10.00
C GLY A 263 -4.96 1.12 -10.19
N ASN A 264 -4.75 0.15 -9.32
CA ASN A 264 -5.59 -1.04 -9.22
C ASN A 264 -6.46 -0.97 -7.98
N VAL A 265 -7.75 -1.21 -8.13
CA VAL A 265 -8.66 -1.48 -7.01
C VAL A 265 -8.95 -2.97 -6.99
N VAL A 266 -8.64 -3.61 -5.87
CA VAL A 266 -8.74 -5.06 -5.70
C VAL A 266 -9.82 -5.36 -4.68
N VAL A 267 -10.74 -6.25 -5.01
CA VAL A 267 -11.72 -6.78 -4.07
C VAL A 267 -11.27 -8.16 -3.62
N LEU A 268 -11.18 -8.34 -2.32
CA LEU A 268 -10.87 -9.63 -1.69
C LEU A 268 -12.07 -10.11 -0.88
N ASP A 269 -12.27 -11.40 -0.83
CA ASP A 269 -13.21 -12.01 0.11
C ASP A 269 -12.65 -12.04 1.54
N GLY A 270 -13.46 -12.48 2.49
CA GLY A 270 -13.05 -12.56 3.91
C GLY A 270 -11.98 -13.61 4.21
N LYS A 271 -11.61 -14.46 3.25
CA LYS A 271 -10.50 -15.41 3.37
C LYS A 271 -9.18 -14.84 2.83
N GLY A 272 -9.28 -13.80 2.01
CA GLY A 272 -8.15 -13.14 1.38
C GLY A 272 -7.88 -13.60 -0.05
N ASP A 273 -8.87 -14.22 -0.70
CA ASP A 273 -8.82 -14.51 -2.12
C ASP A 273 -9.32 -13.31 -2.90
N VAL A 274 -8.64 -12.99 -4.01
CA VAL A 274 -9.04 -11.88 -4.89
C VAL A 274 -10.22 -12.32 -5.74
N VAL A 275 -11.32 -11.58 -5.65
CA VAL A 275 -12.56 -11.88 -6.39
C VAL A 275 -12.80 -10.96 -7.57
N LYS A 276 -12.30 -9.72 -7.52
CA LYS A 276 -12.44 -8.77 -8.62
C LYS A 276 -11.33 -7.74 -8.65
N VAL A 277 -10.92 -7.32 -9.83
CA VAL A 277 -9.92 -6.26 -10.04
C VAL A 277 -10.48 -5.21 -10.97
N TYR A 278 -10.39 -3.93 -10.59
CA TYR A 278 -10.71 -2.77 -11.41
C TYR A 278 -9.42 -2.01 -11.71
N ASN A 279 -9.29 -1.52 -12.92
CA ASN A 279 -8.22 -0.62 -13.31
C ASN A 279 -8.72 0.38 -14.35
N TYR A 280 -7.90 1.32 -14.76
CA TYR A 280 -8.28 2.37 -15.69
C TYR A 280 -8.74 1.81 -17.04
N ASN A 281 -8.14 0.75 -17.54
CA ASN A 281 -8.52 0.10 -18.82
C ASN A 281 -9.75 -0.81 -18.67
N ASP A 282 -10.08 -1.21 -17.45
CA ASP A 282 -11.27 -2.00 -17.13
C ASP A 282 -11.97 -1.46 -15.88
N PRO A 283 -12.68 -0.32 -16.00
CA PRO A 283 -13.34 0.32 -14.87
C PRO A 283 -14.60 -0.42 -14.39
N GLN A 284 -15.08 -1.41 -15.13
CA GLN A 284 -16.17 -2.30 -14.71
C GLN A 284 -15.67 -3.49 -13.91
N GLY A 285 -14.38 -3.76 -13.97
CA GLY A 285 -13.69 -4.81 -13.27
C GLY A 285 -13.86 -6.20 -13.87
N THR A 286 -12.77 -6.95 -13.87
CA THR A 286 -12.74 -8.36 -14.26
C THR A 286 -12.87 -9.24 -13.01
N GLU A 287 -13.82 -10.17 -13.05
CA GLU A 287 -13.92 -11.24 -12.05
C GLU A 287 -12.70 -12.17 -12.16
N VAL A 288 -12.17 -12.57 -11.03
CA VAL A 288 -11.05 -13.51 -10.97
C VAL A 288 -11.62 -14.91 -10.75
N GLU A 289 -11.49 -15.77 -11.75
CA GLU A 289 -11.87 -17.19 -11.62
C GLU A 289 -10.80 -17.93 -10.81
N GLU A 290 -11.25 -18.86 -9.94
CA GLU A 290 -10.38 -19.71 -9.09
C GLU A 290 -9.46 -20.63 -9.90
#